data_9d70237027f79b615d3d1b0afce252ad
#
_entry.id   9d70237027f79b615d3d1b0afce252ad
#
_cell.length_a   1.000
_cell.length_b   1.000
_cell.length_c   1.000
_cell.angle_alpha   90.00
_cell.angle_beta   90.00
_cell.angle_gamma   90.00
#
_symmetry.space_group_name_H-M   'P 1'
#
loop_
_entity.id
_entity.type
_entity.pdbx_description
1 polymer ?
#
loop_
_entity_poly.entity_id
_entity_poly.type
_entity_poly.pdbx_seq_one_letter_code
_entity_poly.pdbx_strand_id
1 'polypeptide(L)'
;MVAAGCGSEGSDTPKAPLAFCRAAARYDDRLSKGAKLDEQIRLVQRMVDRAPSKIEADAKTFVDALQRVETDPSVKDNAKVKRAVENVNRYAAQGCGFYQQQGGGGI
;
A
#
# COMPACT_ATOMS: atom_id res chain seq x y z
N MET A 1 28.25 -16.01 -5.49
CA MET A 1 27.58 -15.64 -5.43
C MET A 1 26.90 -15.43 -5.73
N VAL A 2 27.08 -15.42 -5.68
CA VAL A 2 26.26 -15.04 -5.84
C VAL A 2 25.56 -14.95 -6.22
N ALA A 3 25.71 -15.09 -6.34
CA ALA A 3 24.95 -14.80 -6.64
C ALA A 3 24.26 -14.57 -6.79
N ALA A 4 24.51 -14.55 -6.77
CA ALA A 4 23.83 -14.13 -6.84
C ALA A 4 23.13 -13.74 -6.96
N GLY A 5 23.33 -13.53 -6.92
CA GLY A 5 22.79 -12.97 -6.81
C GLY A 5 22.05 -12.71 -7.24
N CYS A 6 22.46 -12.86 -7.75
CA CYS A 6 21.68 -12.41 -8.19
C CYS A 6 20.60 -12.26 -7.92
N GLY A 7 20.15 -12.90 -7.87
CA GLY A 7 18.98 -12.63 -7.23
C GLY A 7 19.10 -11.47 -6.42
N SER A 8 20.20 -11.17 -6.30
CA SER A 8 20.45 -10.06 -5.44
C SER A 8 19.71 -8.83 -5.86
N GLU A 9 19.37 -8.75 -7.09
CA GLU A 9 18.66 -7.60 -7.43
C GLU A 9 17.42 -7.50 -6.67
N GLY A 10 16.74 -8.51 -6.52
CA GLY A 10 15.61 -8.46 -5.66
C GLY A 10 16.01 -8.16 -4.25
N SER A 11 17.21 -8.49 -3.91
CA SER A 11 17.65 -8.36 -2.54
C SER A 11 17.84 -6.93 -2.11
N ASP A 12 17.99 -5.99 -3.04
CA ASP A 12 18.12 -4.61 -2.65
C ASP A 12 16.84 -4.04 -2.08
N THR A 13 15.72 -4.64 -2.42
CA THR A 13 14.43 -4.19 -1.92
C THR A 13 13.91 -5.26 -0.98
N PRO A 14 13.72 -4.92 0.29
CA PRO A 14 13.18 -5.91 1.23
C PRO A 14 11.83 -6.38 0.74
N LYS A 15 11.61 -7.66 0.81
CA LYS A 15 10.31 -8.19 0.46
C LYS A 15 9.31 -7.88 1.54
N ALA A 16 8.11 -7.52 1.13
CA ALA A 16 7.04 -7.29 2.07
C ALA A 16 6.55 -8.62 2.63
N PRO A 17 6.05 -8.62 3.87
CA PRO A 17 5.45 -9.83 4.41
C PRO A 17 4.30 -10.29 3.54
N LEU A 18 4.17 -11.62 3.40
CA LEU A 18 3.12 -12.17 2.56
C LEU A 18 1.73 -11.72 3.00
N ALA A 19 1.50 -11.64 4.30
CA ALA A 19 0.20 -11.22 4.80
C ALA A 19 -0.13 -9.79 4.40
N PHE A 20 0.87 -8.91 4.40
CA PHE A 20 0.68 -7.54 3.93
C PHE A 20 0.38 -7.54 2.43
N CYS A 21 1.12 -8.33 1.66
CA CYS A 21 0.90 -8.39 0.22
C CYS A 21 -0.50 -8.88 -0.13
N ARG A 22 -0.99 -9.86 0.60
CA ARG A 22 -2.34 -10.35 0.37
C ARG A 22 -3.38 -9.29 0.68
N ALA A 23 -3.18 -8.55 1.77
CA ALA A 23 -4.10 -7.47 2.13
C ALA A 23 -4.07 -6.38 1.08
N ALA A 24 -2.88 -6.01 0.60
CA ALA A 24 -2.75 -4.97 -0.41
C ALA A 24 -3.37 -5.40 -1.73
N ALA A 25 -3.16 -6.65 -2.13
CA ALA A 25 -3.73 -7.15 -3.38
C ALA A 25 -5.26 -7.16 -3.31
N ARG A 26 -5.81 -7.52 -2.18
CA ARG A 26 -7.26 -7.53 -2.03
C ARG A 26 -7.81 -6.12 -2.08
N TYR A 27 -7.14 -5.18 -1.43
CA TYR A 27 -7.56 -3.79 -1.48
C TYR A 27 -7.57 -3.29 -2.93
N ASP A 28 -6.49 -3.57 -3.66
CA ASP A 28 -6.38 -3.14 -5.05
C ASP A 28 -7.47 -3.76 -5.91
N ASP A 29 -7.71 -5.05 -5.73
CA ASP A 29 -8.74 -5.74 -6.50
C ASP A 29 -10.12 -5.16 -6.23
N ARG A 30 -10.45 -4.97 -4.96
CA ARG A 30 -11.77 -4.44 -4.62
C ARG A 30 -11.92 -2.99 -5.04
N LEU A 31 -10.87 -2.21 -4.94
CA LEU A 31 -10.90 -0.83 -5.35
C LEU A 31 -11.21 -0.72 -6.85
N SER A 32 -10.58 -1.56 -7.65
CA SER A 32 -10.80 -1.54 -9.10
C SER A 32 -12.21 -1.98 -9.45
N LYS A 33 -12.89 -2.67 -8.55
CA LYS A 33 -14.27 -3.11 -8.76
C LYS A 33 -15.28 -2.19 -8.10
N GLY A 34 -14.84 -1.02 -7.65
CA GLY A 34 -15.75 -0.01 -7.13
C GLY A 34 -16.09 -0.16 -5.65
N ALA A 35 -15.15 -0.63 -4.84
CA ALA A 35 -15.39 -0.76 -3.41
C ALA A 35 -15.86 0.56 -2.82
N LYS A 36 -16.84 0.50 -1.94
CA LYS A 36 -17.33 1.66 -1.25
C LYS A 36 -16.35 2.07 -0.15
N LEU A 37 -16.52 3.28 0.35
CA LEU A 37 -15.57 3.83 1.31
C LEU A 37 -15.42 2.96 2.55
N ASP A 38 -16.53 2.49 3.12
CA ASP A 38 -16.44 1.67 4.33
C ASP A 38 -15.69 0.36 4.07
N GLU A 39 -15.86 -0.22 2.89
CA GLU A 39 -15.09 -1.41 2.53
C GLU A 39 -13.61 -1.05 2.36
N GLN A 40 -13.32 0.08 1.73
CA GLN A 40 -11.94 0.54 1.57
C GLN A 40 -11.27 0.70 2.94
N ILE A 41 -11.97 1.29 3.89
CA ILE A 41 -11.44 1.49 5.24
C ILE A 41 -11.08 0.15 5.86
N ARG A 42 -11.96 -0.83 5.78
CA ARG A 42 -11.70 -2.15 6.36
C ARG A 42 -10.50 -2.81 5.69
N LEU A 43 -10.39 -2.68 4.39
CA LEU A 43 -9.30 -3.32 3.67
C LEU A 43 -7.96 -2.67 3.99
N VAL A 44 -7.93 -1.34 4.06
CA VAL A 44 -6.70 -0.65 4.43
C VAL A 44 -6.35 -0.92 5.88
N GLN A 45 -7.36 -1.06 6.75
CA GLN A 45 -7.10 -1.41 8.13
C GLN A 45 -6.38 -2.77 8.23
N ARG A 46 -6.74 -3.71 7.39
CA ARG A 46 -6.02 -4.98 7.34
C ARG A 46 -4.58 -4.81 6.90
N MET A 47 -4.35 -3.89 5.97
CA MET A 47 -2.97 -3.60 5.58
C MET A 47 -2.19 -3.02 6.76
N VAL A 48 -2.81 -2.14 7.53
CA VAL A 48 -2.17 -1.57 8.71
C VAL A 48 -1.81 -2.68 9.70
N ASP A 49 -2.75 -3.59 9.94
CA ASP A 49 -2.54 -4.65 10.91
C ASP A 49 -1.39 -5.57 10.53
N ARG A 50 -1.06 -5.62 9.24
CA ARG A 50 -0.02 -6.52 8.73
C ARG A 50 1.21 -5.78 8.23
N ALA A 51 1.23 -4.46 8.38
CA ALA A 51 2.33 -3.66 7.87
C ALA A 51 3.55 -3.80 8.76
N PRO A 52 4.74 -3.92 8.17
CA PRO A 52 5.94 -3.89 8.96
C PRO A 52 6.20 -2.49 9.48
N SER A 53 7.06 -2.38 10.48
CA SER A 53 7.25 -1.11 11.16
C SER A 53 7.68 0.03 10.24
N LYS A 54 8.39 -0.29 9.16
CA LYS A 54 8.90 0.76 8.29
C LYS A 54 7.80 1.48 7.51
N ILE A 55 6.62 0.85 7.36
CA ILE A 55 5.53 1.45 6.59
C ILE A 55 4.28 1.64 7.44
N GLU A 56 4.31 1.18 8.67
CA GLU A 56 3.12 1.19 9.52
C GLU A 56 2.56 2.59 9.73
N ALA A 57 3.41 3.57 9.98
CA ALA A 57 2.96 4.93 10.23
C ALA A 57 2.25 5.50 9.02
N ASP A 58 2.78 5.24 7.82
CA ASP A 58 2.15 5.73 6.59
C ASP A 58 0.84 5.01 6.33
N ALA A 59 0.77 3.71 6.62
CA ALA A 59 -0.47 2.97 6.46
C ALA A 59 -1.54 3.48 7.41
N LYS A 60 -1.17 3.82 8.63
CA LYS A 60 -2.11 4.40 9.58
C LYS A 60 -2.61 5.76 9.12
N THR A 61 -1.72 6.59 8.58
CA THR A 61 -2.12 7.88 8.04
C THR A 61 -3.10 7.69 6.89
N PHE A 62 -2.88 6.68 6.07
CA PHE A 62 -3.76 6.37 4.95
C PHE A 62 -5.16 6.00 5.45
N VAL A 63 -5.27 5.06 6.39
CA VAL A 63 -6.58 4.63 6.87
C VAL A 63 -7.28 5.75 7.62
N ASP A 64 -6.53 6.55 8.37
CA ASP A 64 -7.09 7.68 9.09
C ASP A 64 -7.70 8.68 8.12
N ALA A 65 -7.02 8.94 7.00
CA ALA A 65 -7.53 9.84 5.99
C ALA A 65 -8.82 9.31 5.38
N LEU A 66 -8.90 8.02 5.11
CA LEU A 66 -10.12 7.44 4.59
C LEU A 66 -11.28 7.59 5.56
N GLN A 67 -11.01 7.48 6.84
CA GLN A 67 -12.05 7.63 7.85
C GLN A 67 -12.56 9.06 7.96
N ARG A 68 -11.75 10.03 7.55
CA ARG A 68 -12.12 11.44 7.65
C ARG A 68 -12.66 12.04 6.36
N VAL A 69 -12.46 11.37 5.24
CA VAL A 69 -12.70 12.00 3.95
C VAL A 69 -14.16 12.39 3.74
N GLU A 70 -15.11 11.68 4.37
CA GLU A 70 -16.51 12.02 4.23
C GLU A 70 -16.85 13.33 4.92
N THR A 71 -16.25 13.58 6.07
CA THR A 71 -16.54 14.79 6.82
C THR A 71 -15.60 15.92 6.47
N ASP A 72 -14.44 15.59 5.94
CA ASP A 72 -13.43 16.59 5.57
C ASP A 72 -12.76 16.14 4.26
N PRO A 73 -13.41 16.42 3.12
CA PRO A 73 -12.84 16.02 1.83
C PRO A 73 -11.46 16.60 1.56
N SER A 74 -11.11 17.71 2.20
CA SER A 74 -9.82 18.33 1.96
C SER A 74 -8.66 17.47 2.45
N VAL A 75 -8.93 16.45 3.26
CA VAL A 75 -7.87 15.59 3.76
C VAL A 75 -7.12 14.92 2.63
N LYS A 76 -7.77 14.64 1.52
CA LYS A 76 -7.10 14.00 0.37
C LYS A 76 -6.12 14.94 -0.32
N ASP A 77 -6.23 16.24 -0.08
CA ASP A 77 -5.30 17.21 -0.65
C ASP A 77 -4.14 17.52 0.28
N ASN A 78 -4.16 16.98 1.48
CA ASN A 78 -3.11 17.19 2.45
C ASN A 78 -1.82 16.52 1.97
N ALA A 79 -0.71 17.28 1.97
CA ALA A 79 0.55 16.78 1.44
C ALA A 79 1.05 15.56 2.21
N LYS A 80 0.85 15.55 3.52
CA LYS A 80 1.28 14.42 4.35
C LYS A 80 0.50 13.16 3.99
N VAL A 81 -0.80 13.30 3.77
CA VAL A 81 -1.64 12.18 3.37
C VAL A 81 -1.22 11.66 2.00
N LYS A 82 -1.02 12.55 1.04
CA LYS A 82 -0.59 12.12 -0.29
C LYS A 82 0.71 11.36 -0.23
N ARG A 83 1.66 11.85 0.56
CA ARG A 83 2.96 11.20 0.68
C ARG A 83 2.82 9.84 1.33
N ALA A 84 1.97 9.73 2.36
CA ALA A 84 1.76 8.45 3.02
C ALA A 84 1.17 7.42 2.07
N VAL A 85 0.16 7.82 1.29
CA VAL A 85 -0.45 6.92 0.31
C VAL A 85 0.57 6.49 -0.73
N GLU A 86 1.37 7.43 -1.24
CA GLU A 86 2.41 7.10 -2.20
C GLU A 86 3.43 6.13 -1.62
N ASN A 87 3.81 6.33 -0.38
CA ASN A 87 4.79 5.46 0.26
C ASN A 87 4.25 4.04 0.42
N VAL A 88 2.99 3.91 0.82
CA VAL A 88 2.37 2.60 0.95
C VAL A 88 2.29 1.92 -0.42
N ASN A 89 1.87 2.66 -1.44
CA ASN A 89 1.77 2.09 -2.78
C ASN A 89 3.13 1.68 -3.32
N ARG A 90 4.14 2.52 -3.11
CA ARG A 90 5.49 2.19 -3.56
C ARG A 90 6.03 0.97 -2.84
N TYR A 91 5.80 0.90 -1.54
CA TYR A 91 6.25 -0.26 -0.78
C TYR A 91 5.58 -1.54 -1.28
N ALA A 92 4.28 -1.47 -1.53
CA ALA A 92 3.56 -2.64 -2.06
C ALA A 92 4.07 -3.01 -3.45
N ALA A 93 4.32 -2.01 -4.30
CA ALA A 93 4.80 -2.29 -5.63
C ALA A 93 6.17 -2.96 -5.59
N GLN A 94 7.07 -2.45 -4.78
CA GLN A 94 8.44 -2.98 -4.72
C GLN A 94 8.52 -4.26 -3.92
N GLY A 95 7.81 -4.32 -2.80
CA GLY A 95 7.90 -5.46 -1.90
C GLY A 95 7.06 -6.65 -2.34
N CYS A 96 5.95 -6.39 -3.01
CA CYS A 96 5.03 -7.44 -3.43
C CYS A 96 5.10 -7.72 -4.93
N GLY A 97 5.51 -6.73 -5.71
CA GLY A 97 5.76 -6.92 -7.14
C GLY A 97 4.58 -6.72 -8.07
N PHE A 98 3.36 -6.72 -7.56
CA PHE A 98 2.22 -6.77 -8.48
C PHE A 98 1.92 -5.43 -9.14
N TYR A 99 2.24 -4.33 -8.53
CA TYR A 99 1.97 -3.04 -9.16
C TYR A 99 2.93 -2.76 -10.30
N GLN A 100 4.11 -3.34 -10.27
CA GLN A 100 5.07 -3.10 -11.33
C GLN A 100 4.57 -3.59 -12.67
N GLN A 101 3.77 -4.64 -12.64
CA GLN A 101 3.24 -5.21 -13.86
C GLN A 101 2.21 -4.30 -14.52
N GLN A 102 1.71 -3.37 -13.79
CA GLN A 102 0.71 -2.45 -14.31
C GLN A 102 1.33 -1.16 -14.81
N GLY A 103 2.63 -1.13 -14.88
CA GLY A 103 3.31 0.02 -15.43
C GLY A 103 3.05 1.29 -14.66
N GLY A 104 3.22 1.21 -13.39
CA GLY A 104 2.94 2.37 -12.59
C GLY A 104 1.58 2.28 -11.99
N GLY A 105 1.10 1.08 -12.04
CA GLY A 105 -0.05 0.80 -11.24
C GLY A 105 -1.27 1.54 -11.65
N GLY A 106 -1.38 1.85 -12.84
CA GLY A 106 -2.58 2.52 -13.16
C GLY A 106 -2.88 3.62 -12.18
N ILE A 107 -1.89 4.17 -11.70
CA ILE A 107 -2.08 5.27 -10.78
C ILE A 107 -2.36 6.52 -11.54
#